data_f5ed077c6758240eaa40fcc5d685b258
#
_entry.id   f5ed077c6758240eaa40fcc5d685b258
#
_cell.length_a   1.000
_cell.length_b   1.000
_cell.length_c   1.000
_cell.angle_alpha   90.00
_cell.angle_beta   90.00
_cell.angle_gamma   90.00
#
_symmetry.space_group_name_H-M   'P 1'
#
loop_
_entity.id
_entity.type
_entity.pdbx_description
1 polymer ?
#
loop_
_entity_poly.entity_id
_entity_poly.type
_entity_poly.pdbx_seq_one_letter_code
_entity_poly.pdbx_strand_id
1 'polypeptide(L)'
;PPRSTPLYSSAASDVYKRQDLFNLAVPGNIYSRIMNPTCDVLEQRVASLESGVGALAVSAGSAAINYSILNIASAGDNIITVPQLYGGTYTLFAHMLPQQGIEVRFAEDDRAESIEKLIDDRTKAVFLETIGNPAGNIVDVESVASMARSKGVATVADNTVATPSLLKPIDYGIDIVVHSLTKYMGGHGTSLGGVIVDSGDFPWSEQAERYPGLNQPEPSYHGVVYTEALGPAAYIGRARTVPLRNTGSALSAFNAFQLLQGIETLPLRMERHCDNALAVANHLKSHPQVDWVSYAGLADHEHHHLAQKSV
;
A
#
# COMPACT_ATOMS: atom_id res chain seq x y z
N PRO A 1 45.70 0.73 38.10
CA PRO A 1 44.76 1.62 37.42
C PRO A 1 44.31 1.00 36.13
N PRO A 2 42.98 1.00 35.81
CA PRO A 2 42.49 0.46 34.55
C PRO A 2 42.99 1.35 33.42
N ARG A 3 43.60 0.72 32.40
CA ARG A 3 43.97 1.42 31.16
C ARG A 3 42.72 1.95 30.52
N SER A 4 42.59 3.27 30.40
CA SER A 4 41.58 3.91 29.60
C SER A 4 41.72 3.46 28.14
N THR A 5 40.74 2.78 27.61
CA THR A 5 40.64 2.47 26.19
C THR A 5 40.63 3.80 25.44
N PRO A 6 41.47 4.01 24.42
CA PRO A 6 41.51 5.29 23.74
C PRO A 6 40.16 5.60 23.08
N LEU A 7 39.61 6.79 23.33
CA LEU A 7 38.36 7.31 22.72
C LEU A 7 38.37 7.22 21.20
N TYR A 8 39.53 7.14 20.57
CA TYR A 8 39.70 7.01 19.11
C TYR A 8 39.31 5.64 18.55
N SER A 9 39.34 4.56 19.32
CA SER A 9 38.97 3.22 18.84
C SER A 9 37.47 3.04 18.81
N SER A 10 36.70 3.71 19.68
CA SER A 10 35.23 3.67 19.68
C SER A 10 34.66 4.49 18.52
N ALA A 11 35.19 5.69 18.23
CA ALA A 11 34.73 6.52 17.13
C ALA A 11 34.99 5.87 15.78
N ALA A 12 36.15 5.25 15.56
CA ALA A 12 36.46 4.53 14.32
C ALA A 12 35.53 3.31 14.13
N SER A 13 35.33 2.50 15.19
CA SER A 13 34.42 1.34 15.15
C SER A 13 32.98 1.76 14.88
N ASP A 14 32.53 2.92 15.37
CA ASP A 14 31.20 3.47 15.10
C ASP A 14 31.04 3.96 13.64
N VAL A 15 32.11 4.51 13.04
CA VAL A 15 32.12 4.89 11.63
C VAL A 15 32.02 3.66 10.73
N TYR A 16 32.82 2.62 10.98
CA TYR A 16 32.75 1.37 10.20
C TYR A 16 31.39 0.68 10.36
N LYS A 17 30.85 0.60 11.56
CA LYS A 17 29.50 0.07 11.79
C LYS A 17 28.42 0.86 11.03
N ARG A 18 28.52 2.18 11.00
CA ARG A 18 27.61 3.01 10.22
C ARG A 18 27.75 2.76 8.72
N GLN A 19 28.98 2.57 8.24
CA GLN A 19 29.22 2.27 6.84
C GLN A 19 28.65 0.91 6.43
N ASP A 20 28.78 -0.11 7.28
CA ASP A 20 28.19 -1.42 7.08
C ASP A 20 26.65 -1.37 7.05
N LEU A 21 26.05 -0.54 7.91
CA LEU A 21 24.61 -0.26 7.88
C LEU A 21 24.19 0.42 6.56
N PHE A 22 24.92 1.45 6.12
CA PHE A 22 24.64 2.15 4.85
C PHE A 22 24.83 1.25 3.63
N ASN A 23 25.76 0.32 3.69
CA ASN A 23 26.03 -0.65 2.61
C ASN A 23 25.09 -1.86 2.66
N LEU A 24 24.12 -1.89 3.62
CA LEU A 24 23.24 -3.04 3.89
C LEU A 24 23.98 -4.33 4.25
N ALA A 25 25.23 -4.24 4.67
CA ALA A 25 26.03 -5.37 5.13
C ALA A 25 25.55 -5.92 6.49
N VAL A 26 24.91 -5.06 7.29
CA VAL A 26 24.24 -5.43 8.54
C VAL A 26 22.90 -4.71 8.66
N PRO A 27 21.85 -5.34 9.19
CA PRO A 27 20.57 -4.68 9.45
C PRO A 27 20.68 -3.70 10.62
N GLY A 28 19.93 -2.57 10.56
CA GLY A 28 19.85 -1.64 11.67
C GLY A 28 19.38 -0.24 11.31
N ASN A 29 19.09 0.56 12.33
CA ASN A 29 18.58 1.93 12.17
C ASN A 29 19.73 2.90 11.85
N ILE A 30 19.66 3.54 10.69
CA ILE A 30 20.68 4.48 10.22
C ILE A 30 20.23 5.93 10.41
N TYR A 31 19.04 6.24 9.91
CA TYR A 31 18.53 7.61 9.79
C TYR A 31 17.00 7.57 9.72
N SER A 32 16.33 8.36 10.54
CA SER A 32 14.87 8.27 10.77
C SER A 32 14.00 8.44 9.52
N ARG A 33 14.48 9.11 8.47
CA ARG A 33 13.77 9.18 7.20
C ARG A 33 13.65 7.81 6.52
N ILE A 34 14.68 6.96 6.68
CA ILE A 34 14.75 5.64 6.03
C ILE A 34 14.27 4.54 6.97
N MET A 35 14.71 4.59 8.22
CA MET A 35 14.45 3.59 9.25
C MET A 35 14.33 4.24 10.62
N ASN A 36 13.27 3.91 11.35
CA ASN A 36 13.07 4.37 12.72
C ASN A 36 12.44 3.23 13.53
N PRO A 37 12.91 2.91 14.75
CA PRO A 37 12.40 1.76 15.50
C PRO A 37 10.89 1.79 15.76
N THR A 38 10.32 2.97 16.01
CA THR A 38 8.88 3.11 16.24
C THR A 38 8.08 2.92 14.94
N CYS A 39 8.59 3.44 13.81
CA CYS A 39 8.00 3.20 12.50
C CYS A 39 8.11 1.72 12.12
N ASP A 40 9.23 1.05 12.43
CA ASP A 40 9.43 -0.36 12.17
C ASP A 40 8.40 -1.24 12.92
N VAL A 41 8.10 -0.93 14.17
CA VAL A 41 7.03 -1.63 14.92
C VAL A 41 5.68 -1.45 14.24
N LEU A 42 5.37 -0.25 13.74
CA LEU A 42 4.13 0.00 12.99
C LEU A 42 4.12 -0.79 11.68
N GLU A 43 5.21 -0.78 10.93
CA GLU A 43 5.37 -1.50 9.67
C GLU A 43 5.16 -3.01 9.87
N GLN A 44 5.83 -3.61 10.85
CA GLN A 44 5.68 -5.03 11.17
C GLN A 44 4.26 -5.38 11.61
N ARG A 45 3.62 -4.52 12.42
CA ARG A 45 2.24 -4.70 12.86
C ARG A 45 1.28 -4.71 11.68
N VAL A 46 1.40 -3.74 10.77
CA VAL A 46 0.50 -3.64 9.61
C VAL A 46 0.77 -4.76 8.60
N ALA A 47 2.04 -5.11 8.34
CA ALA A 47 2.39 -6.25 7.51
C ALA A 47 1.75 -7.55 8.03
N SER A 48 1.84 -7.79 9.35
CA SER A 48 1.21 -8.97 9.98
C SER A 48 -0.32 -8.96 9.87
N LEU A 49 -0.96 -7.79 9.98
CA LEU A 49 -2.42 -7.68 9.85
C LEU A 49 -2.92 -7.95 8.44
N GLU A 50 -2.16 -7.58 7.42
CA GLU A 50 -2.48 -7.77 5.99
C GLU A 50 -1.92 -9.08 5.41
N SER A 51 -1.25 -9.92 6.20
CA SER A 51 -0.57 -11.14 5.73
C SER A 51 0.63 -10.87 4.78
N GLY A 52 1.25 -9.68 4.85
CA GLY A 52 2.35 -9.28 3.97
C GLY A 52 3.74 -9.68 4.49
N VAL A 53 4.72 -9.77 3.58
CA VAL A 53 6.14 -10.05 3.90
C VAL A 53 6.84 -8.86 4.52
N GLY A 54 6.35 -7.64 4.25
CA GLY A 54 6.89 -6.40 4.79
C GLY A 54 6.05 -5.20 4.48
N ALA A 55 6.31 -4.10 5.19
CA ALA A 55 5.61 -2.85 4.98
C ALA A 55 6.54 -1.63 5.03
N LEU A 56 6.08 -0.50 4.52
CA LEU A 56 6.75 0.78 4.51
C LEU A 56 5.80 1.88 4.95
N ALA A 57 6.05 2.47 6.11
CA ALA A 57 5.29 3.61 6.61
C ALA A 57 5.77 4.92 5.97
N VAL A 58 4.82 5.73 5.55
CA VAL A 58 5.02 7.02 4.89
C VAL A 58 4.11 8.09 5.48
N SER A 59 4.36 9.36 5.15
CA SER A 59 3.70 10.50 5.79
C SER A 59 2.19 10.62 5.56
N ALA A 60 1.65 10.01 4.51
CA ALA A 60 0.23 10.08 4.15
C ALA A 60 -0.18 8.93 3.21
N GLY A 61 -1.47 8.63 3.13
CA GLY A 61 -2.02 7.67 2.16
C GLY A 61 -1.70 8.03 0.71
N SER A 62 -1.79 9.31 0.34
CA SER A 62 -1.42 9.77 -1.01
C SER A 62 0.05 9.52 -1.34
N ALA A 63 0.95 9.62 -0.35
CA ALA A 63 2.36 9.28 -0.53
C ALA A 63 2.54 7.76 -0.72
N ALA A 64 1.76 6.92 0.00
CA ALA A 64 1.75 5.48 -0.19
C ALA A 64 1.32 5.10 -1.62
N ILE A 65 0.22 5.67 -2.10
CA ILE A 65 -0.28 5.45 -3.47
C ILE A 65 0.76 5.90 -4.50
N ASN A 66 1.29 7.12 -4.38
CA ASN A 66 2.27 7.64 -5.32
C ASN A 66 3.54 6.79 -5.35
N TYR A 67 4.06 6.40 -4.20
CA TYR A 67 5.27 5.58 -4.12
C TYR A 67 5.03 4.15 -4.60
N SER A 68 3.83 3.58 -4.38
CA SER A 68 3.53 2.24 -4.90
C SER A 68 3.60 2.19 -6.42
N ILE A 69 3.17 3.25 -7.10
CA ILE A 69 3.24 3.33 -8.56
C ILE A 69 4.65 3.70 -9.04
N LEU A 70 5.27 4.76 -8.50
CA LEU A 70 6.60 5.20 -8.91
C LEU A 70 7.72 4.18 -8.61
N ASN A 71 7.43 3.20 -7.75
CA ASN A 71 8.35 2.10 -7.47
C ASN A 71 8.51 1.15 -8.66
N ILE A 72 7.52 1.05 -9.55
CA ILE A 72 7.50 0.08 -10.65
C ILE A 72 7.18 0.68 -12.02
N ALA A 73 6.69 1.91 -12.08
CA ALA A 73 6.36 2.61 -13.32
C ALA A 73 7.26 3.84 -13.51
N SER A 74 7.62 4.11 -14.76
CA SER A 74 8.46 5.22 -15.20
C SER A 74 7.84 5.92 -16.42
N ALA A 75 8.42 7.02 -16.87
CA ALA A 75 7.98 7.70 -18.09
C ALA A 75 7.96 6.73 -19.30
N GLY A 76 6.84 6.70 -20.01
CA GLY A 76 6.56 5.79 -21.12
C GLY A 76 5.76 4.56 -20.73
N ASP A 77 5.64 4.25 -19.44
CA ASP A 77 4.79 3.16 -18.93
C ASP A 77 3.34 3.61 -18.76
N ASN A 78 2.45 2.65 -18.51
CA ASN A 78 1.08 2.92 -18.12
C ASN A 78 0.64 2.09 -16.91
N ILE A 79 -0.41 2.58 -16.25
CA ILE A 79 -1.18 1.84 -15.27
C ILE A 79 -2.66 1.86 -15.64
N ILE A 80 -3.41 0.90 -15.14
CA ILE A 80 -4.86 0.83 -15.31
C ILE A 80 -5.51 1.00 -13.94
N THR A 81 -6.65 1.69 -13.90
CA THR A 81 -7.39 1.88 -12.66
C THR A 81 -8.90 1.78 -12.88
N VAL A 82 -9.61 1.43 -11.82
CA VAL A 82 -11.08 1.49 -11.76
C VAL A 82 -11.56 2.93 -11.73
N PRO A 83 -12.82 3.22 -12.15
CA PRO A 83 -13.31 4.60 -12.22
C PRO A 83 -13.67 5.21 -10.85
N GLN A 84 -14.04 4.39 -9.86
CA GLN A 84 -14.46 4.85 -8.52
C GLN A 84 -13.25 4.95 -7.60
N LEU A 85 -12.72 6.16 -7.47
CA LEU A 85 -11.56 6.47 -6.65
C LEU A 85 -11.80 7.65 -5.72
N TYR A 86 -11.08 7.66 -4.61
CA TYR A 86 -10.93 8.85 -3.78
C TYR A 86 -10.47 10.04 -4.64
N GLY A 87 -11.08 11.22 -4.44
CA GLY A 87 -10.81 12.39 -5.29
C GLY A 87 -9.34 12.79 -5.40
N GLY A 88 -8.55 12.62 -4.32
CA GLY A 88 -7.11 12.86 -4.35
C GLY A 88 -6.35 11.86 -5.21
N THR A 89 -6.74 10.59 -5.20
CA THR A 89 -6.18 9.54 -6.05
C THR A 89 -6.55 9.77 -7.51
N TYR A 90 -7.80 10.13 -7.78
CA TYR A 90 -8.24 10.50 -9.13
C TYR A 90 -7.39 11.66 -9.68
N THR A 91 -7.21 12.73 -8.89
CA THR A 91 -6.41 13.89 -9.30
C THR A 91 -4.94 13.52 -9.55
N LEU A 92 -4.34 12.69 -8.69
CA LEU A 92 -2.99 12.16 -8.88
C LEU A 92 -2.88 11.42 -10.21
N PHE A 93 -3.83 10.55 -10.51
CA PHE A 93 -3.81 9.68 -11.68
C PHE A 93 -4.19 10.43 -12.98
N ALA A 94 -5.20 11.26 -12.93
CA ALA A 94 -5.67 11.96 -14.12
C ALA A 94 -4.75 13.13 -14.54
N HIS A 95 -4.02 13.73 -13.60
CA HIS A 95 -3.32 14.99 -13.86
C HIS A 95 -1.83 14.98 -13.50
N MET A 96 -1.41 14.30 -12.41
CA MET A 96 -0.02 14.39 -11.95
C MET A 96 0.88 13.32 -12.57
N LEU A 97 0.46 12.05 -12.61
CA LEU A 97 1.24 10.98 -13.23
C LEU A 97 1.46 11.22 -14.74
N PRO A 98 0.48 11.71 -15.52
CA PRO A 98 0.72 12.08 -16.92
C PRO A 98 1.79 13.16 -17.12
N GLN A 99 1.91 14.13 -16.19
CA GLN A 99 3.01 15.12 -16.23
C GLN A 99 4.39 14.49 -15.98
N GLN A 100 4.44 13.32 -15.35
CA GLN A 100 5.65 12.52 -15.15
C GLN A 100 5.88 11.51 -16.29
N GLY A 101 5.04 11.53 -17.32
CA GLY A 101 5.13 10.65 -18.49
C GLY A 101 4.52 9.26 -18.28
N ILE A 102 3.78 9.04 -17.20
CA ILE A 102 3.07 7.78 -16.94
C ILE A 102 1.62 7.93 -17.41
N GLU A 103 1.21 7.14 -18.39
CA GLU A 103 -0.17 7.09 -18.86
C GLU A 103 -1.06 6.40 -17.83
N VAL A 104 -2.24 6.96 -17.54
CA VAL A 104 -3.24 6.30 -16.68
C VAL A 104 -4.50 6.02 -17.49
N ARG A 105 -4.90 4.76 -17.56
CA ARG A 105 -6.06 4.28 -18.26
C ARG A 105 -7.16 3.95 -17.26
N PHE A 106 -8.25 4.68 -17.33
CA PHE A 106 -9.44 4.42 -16.50
C PHE A 106 -10.31 3.37 -17.21
N ALA A 107 -10.60 2.27 -16.53
CA ALA A 107 -11.53 1.26 -17.03
C ALA A 107 -12.97 1.83 -17.05
N GLU A 108 -13.83 1.23 -17.86
CA GLU A 108 -15.24 1.63 -17.94
C GLU A 108 -16.01 1.31 -16.64
N ASP A 109 -15.64 0.19 -16.03
CA ASP A 109 -16.16 -0.28 -14.73
C ASP A 109 -15.07 -1.04 -13.95
N ASP A 110 -15.43 -1.65 -12.82
CA ASP A 110 -14.51 -2.34 -11.93
C ASP A 110 -14.40 -3.87 -12.18
N ARG A 111 -14.95 -4.37 -13.31
CA ARG A 111 -14.88 -5.78 -13.68
C ARG A 111 -13.53 -6.13 -14.32
N ALA A 112 -13.07 -7.33 -14.03
CA ALA A 112 -11.79 -7.83 -14.56
C ALA A 112 -11.72 -7.78 -16.10
N GLU A 113 -12.83 -8.08 -16.81
CA GLU A 113 -12.90 -8.07 -18.27
C GLU A 113 -12.75 -6.67 -18.86
N SER A 114 -13.24 -5.64 -18.17
CA SER A 114 -13.10 -4.25 -18.62
C SER A 114 -11.66 -3.75 -18.41
N ILE A 115 -11.02 -4.17 -17.34
CA ILE A 115 -9.62 -3.87 -17.03
C ILE A 115 -8.69 -4.60 -18.01
N GLU A 116 -8.94 -5.88 -18.28
CA GLU A 116 -8.11 -6.72 -19.15
C GLU A 116 -7.90 -6.14 -20.54
N LYS A 117 -8.96 -5.54 -21.12
CA LYS A 117 -8.93 -4.92 -22.46
C LYS A 117 -7.93 -3.77 -22.60
N LEU A 118 -7.53 -3.17 -21.48
CA LEU A 118 -6.64 -2.01 -21.43
C LEU A 118 -5.17 -2.40 -21.21
N ILE A 119 -4.89 -3.68 -20.89
CA ILE A 119 -3.53 -4.17 -20.62
C ILE A 119 -2.73 -4.27 -21.91
N ASP A 120 -1.51 -3.74 -21.89
CA ASP A 120 -0.48 -3.91 -22.92
C ASP A 120 0.90 -4.21 -22.31
N ASP A 121 1.93 -4.27 -23.16
CA ASP A 121 3.30 -4.61 -22.72
C ASP A 121 3.92 -3.54 -21.81
N ARG A 122 3.41 -2.31 -21.82
CA ARG A 122 3.88 -1.19 -21.00
C ARG A 122 3.09 -1.07 -19.68
N THR A 123 2.06 -1.88 -19.48
CA THR A 123 1.24 -1.84 -18.26
C THR A 123 2.03 -2.38 -17.07
N LYS A 124 2.19 -1.57 -16.02
CA LYS A 124 2.96 -1.91 -14.81
C LYS A 124 2.08 -2.29 -13.63
N ALA A 125 0.87 -1.74 -13.55
CA ALA A 125 -0.02 -2.03 -12.44
C ALA A 125 -1.49 -1.92 -12.83
N VAL A 126 -2.31 -2.69 -12.14
CA VAL A 126 -3.75 -2.45 -11.99
C VAL A 126 -3.97 -1.91 -10.58
N PHE A 127 -4.52 -0.69 -10.49
CA PHE A 127 -4.86 -0.06 -9.21
C PHE A 127 -6.36 -0.07 -8.98
N LEU A 128 -6.77 -0.39 -7.74
CA LEU A 128 -8.18 -0.38 -7.32
C LEU A 128 -8.33 0.08 -5.87
N GLU A 129 -9.52 0.56 -5.50
CA GLU A 129 -9.97 0.67 -4.12
C GLU A 129 -10.87 -0.52 -3.81
N THR A 130 -10.64 -1.22 -2.71
CA THR A 130 -11.44 -2.42 -2.34
C THR A 130 -12.91 -2.07 -2.11
N ILE A 131 -13.15 -0.89 -1.53
CA ILE A 131 -14.45 -0.24 -1.41
C ILE A 131 -14.30 1.16 -1.99
N GLY A 132 -14.97 1.41 -3.11
CA GLY A 132 -14.84 2.66 -3.86
C GLY A 132 -15.42 3.88 -3.13
N ASN A 133 -14.76 5.01 -3.23
CA ASN A 133 -15.15 6.28 -2.63
C ASN A 133 -15.46 7.30 -3.74
N PRO A 134 -16.69 7.88 -3.83
CA PRO A 134 -17.76 7.86 -2.81
C PRO A 134 -18.85 6.79 -3.03
N ALA A 135 -18.78 5.96 -4.07
CA ALA A 135 -19.89 5.10 -4.48
C ALA A 135 -20.22 3.98 -3.47
N GLY A 136 -19.25 3.54 -2.67
CA GLY A 136 -19.43 2.43 -1.74
C GLY A 136 -19.57 1.07 -2.45
N ASN A 137 -19.22 0.99 -3.74
CA ASN A 137 -19.15 -0.26 -4.49
C ASN A 137 -18.02 -1.14 -3.96
N ILE A 138 -18.22 -2.46 -4.01
CA ILE A 138 -17.21 -3.43 -3.60
C ILE A 138 -16.65 -4.09 -4.86
N VAL A 139 -15.33 -4.02 -5.04
CA VAL A 139 -14.63 -4.64 -6.18
C VAL A 139 -14.43 -6.13 -5.89
N ASP A 140 -14.63 -6.99 -6.88
CA ASP A 140 -14.22 -8.39 -6.83
C ASP A 140 -12.70 -8.50 -6.97
N VAL A 141 -12.01 -8.34 -5.83
CA VAL A 141 -10.54 -8.29 -5.78
C VAL A 141 -9.90 -9.59 -6.26
N GLU A 142 -10.53 -10.74 -5.99
CA GLU A 142 -10.03 -12.06 -6.39
C GLU A 142 -10.02 -12.21 -7.92
N SER A 143 -11.10 -11.80 -8.56
CA SER A 143 -11.23 -11.82 -10.03
C SER A 143 -10.21 -10.92 -10.70
N VAL A 144 -10.04 -9.68 -10.20
CA VAL A 144 -9.07 -8.72 -10.74
C VAL A 144 -7.63 -9.21 -10.51
N ALA A 145 -7.31 -9.71 -9.31
CA ALA A 145 -5.98 -10.22 -8.99
C ALA A 145 -5.59 -11.40 -9.89
N SER A 146 -6.50 -12.37 -10.05
CA SER A 146 -6.29 -13.55 -10.90
C SER A 146 -6.06 -13.15 -12.36
N MET A 147 -6.88 -12.26 -12.90
CA MET A 147 -6.74 -11.75 -14.26
C MET A 147 -5.40 -11.03 -14.44
N ALA A 148 -5.03 -10.07 -13.58
CA ALA A 148 -3.79 -9.31 -13.67
C ALA A 148 -2.55 -10.22 -13.56
N ARG A 149 -2.58 -11.20 -12.64
CA ARG A 149 -1.54 -12.21 -12.46
C ARG A 149 -1.34 -13.03 -13.74
N SER A 150 -2.42 -13.43 -14.42
CA SER A 150 -2.34 -14.18 -15.69
C SER A 150 -1.66 -13.40 -16.82
N LYS A 151 -1.64 -12.07 -16.71
CA LYS A 151 -0.99 -11.14 -17.66
C LYS A 151 0.40 -10.68 -17.21
N GLY A 152 0.89 -11.17 -16.06
CA GLY A 152 2.16 -10.74 -15.47
C GLY A 152 2.17 -9.27 -15.04
N VAL A 153 1.01 -8.72 -14.66
CA VAL A 153 0.82 -7.34 -14.21
C VAL A 153 0.54 -7.34 -12.71
N ALA A 154 1.26 -6.50 -11.96
CA ALA A 154 1.09 -6.39 -10.52
C ALA A 154 -0.21 -5.64 -10.17
N THR A 155 -0.80 -6.01 -9.04
CA THR A 155 -2.00 -5.36 -8.49
C THR A 155 -1.66 -4.50 -7.28
N VAL A 156 -2.29 -3.33 -7.19
CA VAL A 156 -2.20 -2.42 -6.05
C VAL A 156 -3.61 -2.09 -5.57
N ALA A 157 -3.94 -2.45 -4.34
CA ALA A 157 -5.25 -2.18 -3.76
C ALA A 157 -5.16 -1.17 -2.61
N ASP A 158 -5.95 -0.12 -2.67
CA ASP A 158 -6.19 0.75 -1.51
C ASP A 158 -7.29 0.12 -0.64
N ASN A 159 -6.87 -0.37 0.54
CA ASN A 159 -7.74 -1.05 1.50
C ASN A 159 -8.10 -0.14 2.70
N THR A 160 -8.04 1.15 2.51
CA THR A 160 -8.25 2.15 3.58
C THR A 160 -9.63 2.01 4.24
N VAL A 161 -10.69 1.77 3.47
CA VAL A 161 -12.07 1.72 3.98
C VAL A 161 -12.35 0.40 4.68
N ALA A 162 -12.07 -0.74 4.04
CA ALA A 162 -12.29 -2.04 4.64
C ALA A 162 -11.35 -2.31 5.82
N THR A 163 -10.10 -1.88 5.75
CA THR A 163 -9.03 -2.21 6.69
C THR A 163 -8.76 -3.72 6.75
N PRO A 164 -7.64 -4.19 7.32
CA PRO A 164 -7.39 -5.62 7.46
C PRO A 164 -8.36 -6.31 8.45
N SER A 165 -9.22 -5.54 9.10
CA SER A 165 -10.26 -6.10 9.98
C SER A 165 -11.44 -6.70 9.22
N LEU A 166 -11.79 -6.13 8.06
CA LEU A 166 -12.91 -6.63 7.25
C LEU A 166 -12.43 -7.40 6.02
N LEU A 167 -11.33 -6.97 5.39
CA LEU A 167 -10.79 -7.60 4.20
C LEU A 167 -9.26 -7.57 4.22
N LYS A 168 -8.63 -8.68 3.90
CA LYS A 168 -7.20 -8.77 3.63
C LYS A 168 -7.00 -9.07 2.14
N PRO A 169 -6.76 -8.06 1.30
CA PRO A 169 -6.68 -8.26 -0.14
C PRO A 169 -5.57 -9.23 -0.57
N ILE A 170 -4.49 -9.35 0.21
CA ILE A 170 -3.41 -10.31 -0.04
C ILE A 170 -3.93 -11.75 -0.04
N ASP A 171 -4.84 -12.10 0.87
CA ASP A 171 -5.43 -13.45 0.94
C ASP A 171 -6.27 -13.79 -0.31
N TYR A 172 -6.60 -12.78 -1.14
CA TYR A 172 -7.32 -12.89 -2.42
C TYR A 172 -6.41 -12.66 -3.65
N GLY A 173 -5.09 -12.64 -3.46
CA GLY A 173 -4.10 -12.58 -4.53
C GLY A 173 -3.64 -11.19 -4.95
N ILE A 174 -4.03 -10.13 -4.24
CA ILE A 174 -3.48 -8.79 -4.44
C ILE A 174 -2.00 -8.76 -4.02
N ASP A 175 -1.17 -8.13 -4.83
CA ASP A 175 0.28 -8.10 -4.65
C ASP A 175 0.73 -7.02 -3.67
N ILE A 176 0.15 -5.83 -3.79
CA ILE A 176 0.51 -4.66 -2.98
C ILE A 176 -0.76 -4.05 -2.39
N VAL A 177 -0.74 -3.79 -1.09
CA VAL A 177 -1.84 -3.10 -0.39
C VAL A 177 -1.36 -1.76 0.12
N VAL A 178 -2.18 -0.73 -0.05
CA VAL A 178 -1.91 0.60 0.51
C VAL A 178 -3.04 1.02 1.46
N HIS A 179 -2.68 1.82 2.46
CA HIS A 179 -3.65 2.42 3.36
C HIS A 179 -3.33 3.88 3.64
N SER A 180 -4.35 4.68 3.76
CA SER A 180 -4.29 5.89 4.56
C SER A 180 -4.51 5.51 6.04
N LEU A 181 -3.42 5.39 6.80
CA LEU A 181 -3.47 5.13 8.25
C LEU A 181 -4.21 6.25 9.01
N THR A 182 -4.34 7.43 8.39
CA THR A 182 -5.09 8.59 8.87
C THR A 182 -6.56 8.28 9.20
N LYS A 183 -7.15 7.28 8.53
CA LYS A 183 -8.58 6.96 8.55
C LYS A 183 -8.89 5.93 9.66
N TYR A 184 -9.58 4.86 9.34
CA TYR A 184 -10.05 3.88 10.33
C TYR A 184 -8.92 3.21 11.14
N MET A 185 -7.75 2.94 10.54
CA MET A 185 -6.65 2.33 11.29
C MET A 185 -6.17 3.23 12.42
N GLY A 186 -5.94 4.51 12.17
CA GLY A 186 -5.62 5.50 13.21
C GLY A 186 -6.83 5.83 14.10
N GLY A 187 -8.00 5.96 13.52
CA GLY A 187 -9.31 6.00 14.17
C GLY A 187 -9.66 7.26 14.96
N HIS A 188 -8.72 8.20 15.15
CA HIS A 188 -8.88 9.36 16.03
C HIS A 188 -8.77 10.73 15.32
N GLY A 189 -8.33 10.74 14.06
CA GLY A 189 -8.11 12.00 13.33
C GLY A 189 -6.96 12.86 13.87
N THR A 190 -6.11 12.31 14.72
CA THR A 190 -5.02 13.04 15.40
C THR A 190 -3.70 12.98 14.65
N SER A 191 -3.52 12.02 13.75
CA SER A 191 -2.27 11.77 13.03
C SER A 191 -2.50 11.44 11.58
N LEU A 192 -1.64 11.99 10.71
CA LEU A 192 -1.53 11.58 9.33
C LEU A 192 -0.54 10.43 9.21
N GLY A 193 -0.82 9.50 8.29
CA GLY A 193 0.08 8.44 7.92
C GLY A 193 -0.43 7.66 6.71
N GLY A 194 0.49 6.99 6.05
CA GLY A 194 0.22 6.01 5.00
C GLY A 194 1.10 4.79 5.19
N VAL A 195 0.74 3.70 4.56
CA VAL A 195 1.56 2.48 4.54
C VAL A 195 1.40 1.76 3.21
N ILE A 196 2.48 1.16 2.76
CA ILE A 196 2.52 0.20 1.65
C ILE A 196 2.84 -1.14 2.27
N VAL A 197 2.10 -2.18 1.90
CA VAL A 197 2.34 -3.58 2.29
C VAL A 197 2.62 -4.40 1.05
N ASP A 198 3.67 -5.19 1.09
CA ASP A 198 4.09 -6.11 0.03
C ASP A 198 3.67 -7.53 0.41
N SER A 199 2.95 -8.23 -0.46
CA SER A 199 2.59 -9.63 -0.24
C SER A 199 3.84 -10.54 -0.24
N GLY A 200 4.84 -10.21 -1.05
CA GLY A 200 5.99 -11.07 -1.34
C GLY A 200 5.71 -12.16 -2.38
N ASP A 201 4.49 -12.23 -2.93
CA ASP A 201 4.05 -13.34 -3.78
C ASP A 201 4.13 -13.05 -5.29
N PHE A 202 4.31 -11.78 -5.67
CA PHE A 202 4.44 -11.46 -7.10
C PHE A 202 5.80 -11.95 -7.63
N PRO A 203 5.83 -12.67 -8.75
CA PRO A 203 7.05 -13.27 -9.30
C PRO A 203 7.89 -12.24 -10.08
N TRP A 204 8.44 -11.23 -9.38
CA TRP A 204 9.18 -10.12 -9.98
C TRP A 204 10.31 -10.55 -10.92
N SER A 205 11.03 -11.63 -10.56
CA SER A 205 12.14 -12.15 -11.35
C SER A 205 11.68 -12.82 -12.65
N GLU A 206 10.49 -13.42 -12.68
CA GLU A 206 9.90 -14.01 -13.87
C GLU A 206 9.38 -12.95 -14.85
N GLN A 207 9.12 -11.74 -14.35
CA GLN A 207 8.63 -10.58 -15.10
C GLN A 207 9.73 -9.51 -15.28
N ALA A 208 11.00 -9.92 -15.40
CA ALA A 208 12.16 -9.04 -15.38
C ALA A 208 12.13 -7.95 -16.48
N GLU A 209 11.63 -8.26 -17.67
CA GLU A 209 11.52 -7.31 -18.78
C GLU A 209 10.48 -6.22 -18.47
N ARG A 210 9.38 -6.61 -17.81
CA ARG A 210 8.33 -5.68 -17.41
C ARG A 210 8.76 -4.79 -16.23
N TYR A 211 9.55 -5.32 -15.28
CA TYR A 211 9.96 -4.61 -14.07
C TYR A 211 11.49 -4.49 -13.93
N PRO A 212 12.15 -3.78 -14.87
CA PRO A 212 13.61 -3.66 -14.87
C PRO A 212 14.16 -3.00 -13.60
N GLY A 213 13.42 -2.07 -12.97
CA GLY A 213 13.85 -1.40 -11.74
C GLY A 213 14.07 -2.31 -10.54
N LEU A 214 13.49 -3.52 -10.54
CA LEU A 214 13.69 -4.53 -9.50
C LEU A 214 14.75 -5.58 -9.90
N ASN A 215 14.99 -5.75 -11.21
CA ASN A 215 15.75 -6.86 -11.79
C ASN A 215 17.07 -6.44 -12.43
N GLN A 216 17.37 -5.14 -12.47
CA GLN A 216 18.63 -4.59 -12.99
C GLN A 216 19.34 -3.81 -11.88
N PRO A 217 20.68 -3.59 -12.00
CA PRO A 217 21.42 -2.79 -11.05
C PRO A 217 20.81 -1.39 -10.88
N GLU A 218 20.39 -1.03 -9.67
CA GLU A 218 19.81 0.28 -9.35
C GLU A 218 20.92 1.34 -9.21
N PRO A 219 21.06 2.29 -10.15
CA PRO A 219 22.16 3.24 -10.15
C PRO A 219 22.11 4.23 -8.99
N SER A 220 20.92 4.50 -8.45
CA SER A 220 20.73 5.40 -7.31
C SER A 220 21.03 4.77 -5.97
N TYR A 221 21.23 3.43 -5.92
CA TYR A 221 21.48 2.69 -4.68
C TYR A 221 22.53 1.58 -4.88
N HIS A 222 23.78 1.95 -5.02
CA HIS A 222 24.96 1.07 -5.05
C HIS A 222 24.93 -0.07 -6.10
N GLY A 223 24.08 0.00 -7.11
CA GLY A 223 23.95 -1.05 -8.13
C GLY A 223 23.25 -2.32 -7.63
N VAL A 224 22.45 -2.23 -6.56
CA VAL A 224 21.70 -3.38 -6.02
C VAL A 224 20.68 -3.88 -7.05
N VAL A 225 20.63 -5.19 -7.26
CA VAL A 225 19.53 -5.91 -7.93
C VAL A 225 18.61 -6.42 -6.83
N TYR A 226 17.43 -5.82 -6.69
CA TYR A 226 16.56 -6.04 -5.53
C TYR A 226 16.02 -7.47 -5.45
N THR A 227 15.66 -8.07 -6.58
CA THR A 227 15.19 -9.46 -6.62
C THR A 227 16.25 -10.46 -6.16
N GLU A 228 17.53 -10.21 -6.44
CA GLU A 228 18.63 -11.05 -5.98
C GLU A 228 18.97 -10.80 -4.52
N ALA A 229 18.95 -9.52 -4.09
CA ALA A 229 19.37 -9.12 -2.74
C ALA A 229 18.32 -9.41 -1.66
N LEU A 230 17.01 -9.29 -1.99
CA LEU A 230 15.93 -9.30 -1.01
C LEU A 230 14.84 -10.34 -1.31
N GLY A 231 14.90 -11.04 -2.46
CA GLY A 231 13.92 -12.06 -2.83
C GLY A 231 12.48 -11.56 -2.75
N PRO A 232 11.61 -12.17 -1.92
CA PRO A 232 10.20 -11.77 -1.78
C PRO A 232 9.99 -10.32 -1.34
N ALA A 233 10.94 -9.74 -0.61
CA ALA A 233 10.88 -8.35 -0.13
C ALA A 233 11.49 -7.33 -1.12
N ALA A 234 11.74 -7.70 -2.38
CA ALA A 234 12.36 -6.85 -3.39
C ALA A 234 11.62 -5.54 -3.60
N TYR A 235 10.29 -5.61 -3.71
CA TYR A 235 9.46 -4.44 -3.96
C TYR A 235 9.49 -3.46 -2.79
N ILE A 236 9.28 -3.93 -1.56
CA ILE A 236 9.23 -3.05 -0.39
C ILE A 236 10.63 -2.50 -0.05
N GLY A 237 11.69 -3.27 -0.31
CA GLY A 237 13.06 -2.83 -0.15
C GLY A 237 13.41 -1.69 -1.11
N ARG A 238 13.01 -1.78 -2.38
CA ARG A 238 13.17 -0.70 -3.35
C ARG A 238 12.33 0.51 -3.00
N ALA A 239 11.09 0.32 -2.57
CA ALA A 239 10.21 1.41 -2.15
C ALA A 239 10.85 2.26 -1.03
N ARG A 240 11.56 1.64 -0.10
CA ARG A 240 12.30 2.31 0.98
C ARG A 240 13.53 3.06 0.48
N THR A 241 14.32 2.43 -0.38
CA THR A 241 15.65 2.95 -0.75
C THR A 241 15.64 3.87 -1.97
N VAL A 242 14.59 3.86 -2.77
CA VAL A 242 14.47 4.73 -3.94
C VAL A 242 13.41 5.82 -3.71
N PRO A 243 12.09 5.59 -3.79
CA PRO A 243 11.15 6.71 -3.64
C PRO A 243 11.20 7.35 -2.25
N LEU A 244 11.13 6.60 -1.16
CA LEU A 244 11.13 7.21 0.17
C LEU A 244 12.44 7.92 0.47
N ARG A 245 13.58 7.27 0.26
CA ARG A 245 14.89 7.84 0.57
C ARG A 245 15.13 9.15 -0.16
N ASN A 246 14.75 9.23 -1.44
CA ASN A 246 15.12 10.34 -2.32
C ASN A 246 14.09 11.49 -2.32
N THR A 247 12.81 11.23 -2.03
CA THR A 247 11.76 12.26 -2.03
C THR A 247 11.22 12.61 -0.65
N GLY A 248 11.47 11.76 0.38
CA GLY A 248 11.44 12.18 1.78
C GLY A 248 10.09 12.18 2.48
N SER A 249 9.01 11.55 1.96
CA SER A 249 7.71 11.47 2.64
C SER A 249 7.72 10.49 3.83
N ALA A 250 8.68 10.65 4.74
CA ALA A 250 8.82 9.79 5.90
C ALA A 250 7.77 10.06 6.98
N LEU A 251 7.31 9.01 7.64
CA LEU A 251 6.44 9.13 8.81
C LEU A 251 7.25 9.54 10.04
N SER A 252 6.73 10.45 10.87
CA SER A 252 7.34 10.77 12.16
C SER A 252 7.13 9.63 13.16
N ALA A 253 8.10 9.40 14.05
CA ALA A 253 7.98 8.40 15.11
C ALA A 253 6.79 8.69 16.05
N PHE A 254 6.47 9.95 16.29
CA PHE A 254 5.33 10.33 17.11
C PHE A 254 4.00 9.97 16.46
N ASN A 255 3.85 10.21 15.15
CA ASN A 255 2.65 9.77 14.43
C ASN A 255 2.56 8.24 14.41
N ALA A 256 3.67 7.53 14.19
CA ALA A 256 3.70 6.07 14.23
C ALA A 256 3.20 5.54 15.58
N PHE A 257 3.64 6.13 16.69
CA PHE A 257 3.17 5.79 18.05
C PHE A 257 1.65 5.99 18.20
N GLN A 258 1.11 7.13 17.75
CA GLN A 258 -0.33 7.40 17.84
C GLN A 258 -1.14 6.44 16.96
N LEU A 259 -0.65 6.12 15.76
CA LEU A 259 -1.29 5.18 14.86
C LEU A 259 -1.29 3.76 15.43
N LEU A 260 -0.22 3.33 16.09
CA LEU A 260 -0.15 2.04 16.80
C LEU A 260 -1.24 1.93 17.87
N GLN A 261 -1.46 3.00 18.65
CA GLN A 261 -2.55 3.02 19.64
C GLN A 261 -3.93 2.90 19.01
N GLY A 262 -4.15 3.55 17.85
CA GLY A 262 -5.41 3.44 17.10
C GLY A 262 -5.67 2.03 16.59
N ILE A 263 -4.62 1.35 16.12
CA ILE A 263 -4.73 -0.02 15.58
C ILE A 263 -5.16 -1.03 16.64
N GLU A 264 -4.81 -0.84 17.91
CA GLU A 264 -5.15 -1.79 18.98
C GLU A 264 -6.66 -1.98 19.15
N THR A 265 -7.47 -0.96 18.86
CA THR A 265 -8.94 -1.03 18.98
C THR A 265 -9.63 -1.19 17.60
N LEU A 266 -8.88 -1.39 16.54
CA LEU A 266 -9.40 -1.43 15.17
C LEU A 266 -10.54 -2.46 15.00
N PRO A 267 -10.40 -3.73 15.39
CA PRO A 267 -11.48 -4.72 15.20
C PRO A 267 -12.78 -4.32 15.90
N LEU A 268 -12.69 -3.87 17.16
CA LEU A 268 -13.86 -3.43 17.94
C LEU A 268 -14.57 -2.24 17.29
N ARG A 269 -13.81 -1.30 16.72
CA ARG A 269 -14.39 -0.13 16.06
C ARG A 269 -15.02 -0.51 14.72
N MET A 270 -14.37 -1.37 13.93
CA MET A 270 -14.90 -1.78 12.63
C MET A 270 -16.19 -2.59 12.79
N GLU A 271 -16.25 -3.54 13.72
CA GLU A 271 -17.48 -4.26 14.07
C GLU A 271 -18.61 -3.27 14.40
N ARG A 272 -18.36 -2.33 15.30
CA ARG A 272 -19.36 -1.32 15.68
C ARG A 272 -19.77 -0.40 14.53
N HIS A 273 -18.83 -0.04 13.65
CA HIS A 273 -19.14 0.76 12.46
C HIS A 273 -20.06 0.00 11.50
N CYS A 274 -19.80 -1.28 11.27
CA CYS A 274 -20.65 -2.13 10.41
C CYS A 274 -22.06 -2.28 10.99
N ASP A 275 -22.18 -2.58 12.29
CA ASP A 275 -23.49 -2.67 12.97
C ASP A 275 -24.29 -1.38 12.84
N ASN A 276 -23.64 -0.25 13.12
CA ASN A 276 -24.28 1.06 13.04
C ASN A 276 -24.67 1.41 11.60
N ALA A 277 -23.80 1.13 10.62
CA ALA A 277 -24.07 1.39 9.21
C ALA A 277 -25.29 0.58 8.74
N LEU A 278 -25.37 -0.70 9.09
CA LEU A 278 -26.51 -1.55 8.74
C LEU A 278 -27.81 -1.07 9.39
N ALA A 279 -27.75 -0.69 10.67
CA ALA A 279 -28.92 -0.16 11.38
C ALA A 279 -29.43 1.15 10.74
N VAL A 280 -28.51 2.07 10.40
CA VAL A 280 -28.85 3.33 9.72
C VAL A 280 -29.40 3.07 8.31
N ALA A 281 -28.78 2.18 7.52
CA ALA A 281 -29.24 1.84 6.19
C ALA A 281 -30.68 1.28 6.20
N ASN A 282 -30.97 0.36 7.11
CA ASN A 282 -32.34 -0.20 7.28
C ASN A 282 -33.35 0.86 7.71
N HIS A 283 -32.98 1.78 8.61
CA HIS A 283 -33.84 2.89 9.00
C HIS A 283 -34.14 3.81 7.83
N LEU A 284 -33.12 4.22 7.10
CA LEU A 284 -33.28 5.10 5.94
C LEU A 284 -34.08 4.45 4.81
N LYS A 285 -33.91 3.16 4.56
CA LYS A 285 -34.66 2.40 3.56
C LYS A 285 -36.18 2.42 3.82
N SER A 286 -36.58 2.52 5.05
CA SER A 286 -38.01 2.62 5.47
C SER A 286 -38.51 4.06 5.66
N HIS A 287 -37.64 5.07 5.52
CA HIS A 287 -38.00 6.45 5.82
C HIS A 287 -38.77 7.10 4.65
N PRO A 288 -39.93 7.74 4.87
CA PRO A 288 -40.80 8.23 3.80
C PRO A 288 -40.22 9.37 2.94
N GLN A 289 -39.14 9.99 3.35
CA GLN A 289 -38.44 11.06 2.62
C GLN A 289 -37.17 10.57 1.93
N VAL A 290 -36.90 9.28 1.90
CA VAL A 290 -35.71 8.68 1.26
C VAL A 290 -36.17 7.80 0.10
N ASP A 291 -35.75 8.14 -1.10
CA ASP A 291 -36.14 7.40 -2.31
C ASP A 291 -35.29 6.11 -2.49
N TRP A 292 -34.02 6.13 -2.14
CA TRP A 292 -33.13 4.98 -2.25
C TRP A 292 -31.98 5.04 -1.25
N VAL A 293 -31.41 3.87 -0.94
CA VAL A 293 -30.20 3.70 -0.12
C VAL A 293 -29.26 2.75 -0.83
N SER A 294 -28.00 3.16 -1.04
CA SER A 294 -26.93 2.30 -1.53
C SER A 294 -26.02 1.90 -0.38
N TYR A 295 -26.09 0.64 0.03
CA TYR A 295 -25.20 0.07 1.04
C TYR A 295 -25.07 -1.44 0.82
N ALA A 296 -23.86 -1.92 0.58
CA ALA A 296 -23.61 -3.31 0.22
C ALA A 296 -23.99 -4.34 1.32
N GLY A 297 -24.13 -3.89 2.57
CA GLY A 297 -24.66 -4.72 3.66
C GLY A 297 -26.15 -5.04 3.56
N LEU A 298 -26.93 -4.34 2.70
CA LEU A 298 -28.35 -4.66 2.48
C LEU A 298 -28.47 -5.87 1.56
N ALA A 299 -29.37 -6.80 1.90
CA ALA A 299 -29.51 -8.09 1.20
C ALA A 299 -29.94 -7.98 -0.27
N ASP A 300 -30.55 -6.87 -0.66
CA ASP A 300 -30.97 -6.57 -2.04
C ASP A 300 -29.98 -5.72 -2.84
N HIS A 301 -28.85 -5.39 -2.26
CA HIS A 301 -27.79 -4.65 -2.97
C HIS A 301 -27.01 -5.59 -3.92
N GLU A 302 -26.69 -5.12 -5.12
CA GLU A 302 -26.00 -5.90 -6.14
C GLU A 302 -24.65 -6.49 -5.67
N HIS A 303 -23.91 -5.75 -4.83
CA HIS A 303 -22.62 -6.18 -4.28
C HIS A 303 -22.74 -6.91 -2.92
N HIS A 304 -23.95 -7.27 -2.48
CA HIS A 304 -24.14 -7.92 -1.17
C HIS A 304 -23.34 -9.22 -1.03
N HIS A 305 -23.28 -10.01 -2.10
CA HIS A 305 -22.53 -11.28 -2.11
C HIS A 305 -21.01 -11.08 -1.93
N LEU A 306 -20.45 -9.95 -2.41
CA LEU A 306 -19.05 -9.58 -2.17
C LEU A 306 -18.84 -9.07 -0.75
N ALA A 307 -19.80 -8.26 -0.23
CA ALA A 307 -19.76 -7.80 1.15
C ALA A 307 -19.73 -8.95 2.15
N GLN A 308 -20.48 -10.04 1.90
CA GLN A 308 -20.48 -11.22 2.77
C GLN A 308 -19.17 -12.01 2.80
N LYS A 309 -18.34 -11.88 1.77
CA LYS A 309 -16.98 -12.49 1.76
C LYS A 309 -16.00 -11.70 2.62
N SER A 310 -16.32 -10.45 2.94
CA SER A 310 -15.43 -9.46 3.56
C SER A 310 -15.81 -9.18 5.03
N VAL A 311 -16.75 -9.91 5.62
CA VAL A 311 -17.20 -9.70 7.01
C VAL A 311 -17.17 -11.01 7.77
#